data_62005e4a846a1870a764bb127c13cfab
#
_entry.id   62005e4a846a1870a764bb127c13cfab
#
_cell.length_a   1.000
_cell.length_b   1.000
_cell.length_c   1.000
_cell.angle_alpha   90.00
_cell.angle_beta   90.00
_cell.angle_gamma   90.00
#
_symmetry.space_group_name_H-M   'P 1'
#
loop_
_entity.id
_entity.type
_entity.pdbx_description
1 polymer ?
#
loop_
_entity_poly.entity_id
_entity_poly.type
_entity_poly.pdbx_seq_one_letter_code
_entity_poly.pdbx_strand_id
1 'polypeptide(L)'
;MLQVHRPPLGRNPGHAVRGGLRGHRCRTGGGGAGIGLGHDVGHSPFGHTGEEALSPYFPTTGGWHHAAQSVRIYEVLEDLNLSWEVRDGIRAHSWKIDPPPTTQEAHCVRYADRIAYLTHDALDALRAGILTDDEFPRAMTARFGAPGSSWIGGMIDAVIEGALETGEVRMRDEVLADMTELRDFMFERVYLAPAQRRPQAAAIDIIRRLMDHHLVHPEDIPASYRDNDADRVVQAADYIAGMTDRFALQTHERLFGDDGMGGLTI
;
A
#
# COMPACT_ATOMS: atom_id res chain seq x y z
N MET A 1 0.52 12.96 -1.81
CA MET A 1 0.71 11.85 -2.75
C MET A 1 2.16 11.82 -3.20
N LEU A 2 2.99 10.97 -2.58
CA LEU A 2 4.41 10.85 -2.94
C LEU A 2 4.51 9.99 -4.20
N GLN A 3 4.93 10.60 -5.31
CA GLN A 3 5.35 9.86 -6.50
C GLN A 3 6.55 8.99 -6.15
N VAL A 4 6.35 7.70 -6.07
CA VAL A 4 7.46 6.74 -6.05
C VAL A 4 8.07 6.72 -7.46
N HIS A 5 9.17 7.42 -7.61
CA HIS A 5 9.97 7.36 -8.84
C HIS A 5 10.57 5.94 -8.93
N ARG A 6 10.11 5.13 -9.90
CA ARG A 6 10.73 3.85 -10.21
C ARG A 6 12.13 4.10 -10.81
N PRO A 7 13.23 3.64 -10.19
CA PRO A 7 14.50 3.56 -10.90
C PRO A 7 14.42 2.39 -11.91
N PRO A 8 15.12 2.48 -13.06
CA PRO A 8 15.18 1.36 -14.02
C PRO A 8 15.88 0.17 -13.37
N LEU A 9 15.24 -0.99 -13.41
CA LEU A 9 15.75 -2.25 -12.90
C LEU A 9 16.99 -2.68 -13.72
N GLY A 10 18.17 -2.43 -13.18
CA GLY A 10 19.42 -3.02 -13.66
C GLY A 10 19.51 -4.48 -13.21
N ARG A 11 19.75 -5.40 -14.16
CA ARG A 11 20.03 -6.80 -13.88
C ARG A 11 21.24 -6.92 -12.93
N ASN A 12 21.04 -7.53 -11.78
CA ASN A 12 22.12 -7.87 -10.85
C ASN A 12 22.42 -9.38 -10.98
N PRO A 13 23.67 -9.78 -11.29
CA PRO A 13 24.03 -11.20 -11.38
C PRO A 13 24.12 -11.83 -9.99
N GLY A 14 23.49 -13.00 -9.84
CA GLY A 14 23.41 -13.74 -8.59
C GLY A 14 24.76 -14.12 -7.99
N HIS A 15 24.86 -13.97 -6.67
CA HIS A 15 25.84 -14.69 -5.86
C HIS A 15 25.09 -15.61 -4.90
N ALA A 16 25.21 -16.90 -5.18
CA ALA A 16 24.82 -17.96 -4.27
C ALA A 16 25.76 -17.94 -3.05
N VAL A 17 25.21 -17.77 -1.86
CA VAL A 17 25.92 -18.07 -0.60
C VAL A 17 25.18 -19.21 0.10
N ARG A 18 25.75 -20.42 0.00
CA ARG A 18 25.45 -21.53 0.93
C ARG A 18 26.14 -21.21 2.27
N GLY A 19 25.37 -21.20 3.35
CA GLY A 19 25.93 -21.09 4.70
C GLY A 19 24.92 -21.58 5.73
N GLY A 20 25.29 -22.66 6.42
CA GLY A 20 24.49 -23.46 7.33
C GLY A 20 23.94 -22.70 8.53
N LEU A 21 22.74 -23.11 8.91
CA LEU A 21 22.04 -22.76 10.12
C LEU A 21 22.79 -23.24 11.37
N ARG A 22 23.24 -22.31 12.19
CA ARG A 22 23.29 -22.41 13.66
C ARG A 22 23.52 -21.03 14.27
N GLY A 23 22.63 -20.64 15.16
CA GLY A 23 22.77 -19.49 16.07
C GLY A 23 21.86 -18.31 15.70
N HIS A 24 20.83 -18.12 16.51
CA HIS A 24 20.00 -16.92 16.53
C HIS A 24 20.86 -15.68 16.74
N ARG A 25 21.35 -15.11 15.68
CA ARG A 25 21.76 -13.71 15.59
C ARG A 25 20.82 -13.07 14.57
N CYS A 26 19.83 -12.34 15.09
CA CYS A 26 19.04 -11.42 14.31
C CYS A 26 20.00 -10.55 13.47
N ARG A 27 20.17 -10.85 12.18
CA ARG A 27 20.83 -9.94 11.22
C ARG A 27 19.77 -8.93 10.77
N THR A 28 19.47 -8.03 11.69
CA THR A 28 18.46 -6.99 11.65
C THR A 28 18.76 -5.92 10.61
N GLY A 29 18.64 -6.20 9.34
CA GLY A 29 18.80 -5.17 8.33
C GLY A 29 18.20 -5.50 6.97
N GLY A 30 18.38 -6.74 6.50
CA GLY A 30 17.97 -7.12 5.16
C GLY A 30 16.46 -7.39 5.01
N GLY A 31 15.84 -8.07 5.97
CA GLY A 31 14.42 -8.45 5.89
C GLY A 31 13.49 -7.24 5.98
N GLY A 32 13.64 -6.43 7.01
CA GLY A 32 12.83 -5.22 7.19
C GLY A 32 13.00 -4.21 6.05
N ALA A 33 14.23 -4.03 5.55
CA ALA A 33 14.48 -3.16 4.39
C ALA A 33 13.82 -3.72 3.12
N GLY A 34 13.90 -5.04 2.88
CA GLY A 34 13.25 -5.68 1.74
C GLY A 34 11.73 -5.54 1.78
N ILE A 35 11.13 -5.75 2.96
CA ILE A 35 9.67 -5.56 3.17
C ILE A 35 9.31 -4.08 2.96
N GLY A 36 10.04 -3.15 3.59
CA GLY A 36 9.78 -1.71 3.49
C GLY A 36 9.87 -1.16 2.06
N LEU A 37 10.80 -1.67 1.24
CA LEU A 37 10.92 -1.27 -0.17
C LEU A 37 9.87 -1.92 -1.07
N GLY A 38 9.37 -3.09 -0.67
CA GLY A 38 8.54 -3.92 -1.54
C GLY A 38 7.05 -3.95 -1.22
N HIS A 39 6.62 -3.49 -0.04
CA HIS A 39 5.26 -3.73 0.43
C HIS A 39 4.18 -3.11 -0.47
N ASP A 40 4.41 -1.92 -1.03
CA ASP A 40 3.42 -1.13 -1.76
C ASP A 40 3.60 -1.14 -3.29
N VAL A 41 4.55 -1.92 -3.83
CA VAL A 41 4.81 -1.95 -5.29
C VAL A 41 3.59 -2.41 -6.09
N GLY A 42 2.73 -3.22 -5.48
CA GLY A 42 1.50 -3.74 -6.09
C GLY A 42 0.31 -2.79 -6.07
N HIS A 43 0.43 -1.56 -5.59
CA HIS A 43 -0.68 -0.61 -5.65
C HIS A 43 -1.11 -0.35 -7.09
N SER A 44 -2.43 -0.38 -7.31
CA SER A 44 -3.06 0.06 -8.56
C SER A 44 -3.01 1.57 -8.69
N PRO A 45 -3.26 2.13 -9.90
CA PRO A 45 -3.52 3.56 -10.05
C PRO A 45 -4.60 4.02 -9.09
N PHE A 46 -4.48 5.23 -8.60
CA PHE A 46 -5.39 5.85 -7.61
C PHE A 46 -5.42 5.14 -6.24
N GLY A 47 -4.39 4.32 -5.92
CA GLY A 47 -4.20 3.70 -4.62
C GLY A 47 -5.40 2.85 -4.17
N HIS A 48 -5.92 3.08 -2.96
CA HIS A 48 -7.05 2.32 -2.41
C HIS A 48 -8.36 2.45 -3.21
N THR A 49 -8.55 3.57 -3.94
CA THR A 49 -9.71 3.74 -4.82
C THR A 49 -9.64 2.78 -6.01
N GLY A 50 -8.45 2.58 -6.58
CA GLY A 50 -8.25 1.59 -7.63
C GLY A 50 -8.34 0.15 -7.11
N GLU A 51 -7.90 -0.11 -5.88
CA GLU A 51 -8.12 -1.40 -5.18
C GLU A 51 -9.62 -1.71 -5.05
N GLU A 52 -10.42 -0.72 -4.63
CA GLU A 52 -11.89 -0.84 -4.59
C GLU A 52 -12.49 -1.12 -5.96
N ALA A 53 -11.98 -0.46 -7.00
CA ALA A 53 -12.45 -0.65 -8.37
C ALA A 53 -12.18 -2.06 -8.92
N LEU A 54 -11.02 -2.65 -8.60
CA LEU A 54 -10.62 -3.99 -9.02
C LEU A 54 -11.29 -5.11 -8.22
N SER A 55 -11.64 -4.86 -6.94
CA SER A 55 -12.15 -5.88 -6.03
C SER A 55 -13.36 -6.69 -6.55
N PRO A 56 -14.36 -6.12 -7.26
CA PRO A 56 -15.49 -6.89 -7.79
C PRO A 56 -15.10 -7.98 -8.80
N TYR A 57 -13.96 -7.89 -9.44
CA TYR A 57 -13.47 -8.90 -10.38
C TYR A 57 -12.82 -10.10 -9.68
N PHE A 58 -12.64 -10.05 -8.35
CA PHE A 58 -12.01 -11.07 -7.52
C PHE A 58 -12.91 -11.57 -6.37
N PRO A 59 -14.13 -12.04 -6.65
CA PRO A 59 -15.10 -12.40 -5.61
C PRO A 59 -14.68 -13.63 -4.79
N THR A 60 -13.88 -14.53 -5.36
CA THR A 60 -13.45 -15.77 -4.71
C THR A 60 -12.34 -15.58 -3.70
N THR A 61 -11.59 -14.46 -3.79
CA THR A 61 -10.47 -14.12 -2.89
C THR A 61 -10.85 -13.09 -1.84
N GLY A 62 -12.12 -12.68 -1.80
CA GLY A 62 -12.58 -11.61 -0.90
C GLY A 62 -12.24 -10.20 -1.38
N GLY A 63 -11.90 -10.06 -2.68
CA GLY A 63 -11.51 -8.82 -3.34
C GLY A 63 -10.06 -8.85 -3.83
N TRP A 64 -9.69 -7.77 -4.49
CA TRP A 64 -8.31 -7.51 -4.90
C TRP A 64 -7.58 -6.68 -3.85
N HIS A 65 -6.31 -7.00 -3.56
CA HIS A 65 -5.53 -6.33 -2.53
C HIS A 65 -4.09 -6.06 -2.99
N HIS A 66 -3.61 -4.82 -2.84
CA HIS A 66 -2.27 -4.41 -3.27
C HIS A 66 -1.15 -5.25 -2.66
N ALA A 67 -1.29 -5.68 -1.39
CA ALA A 67 -0.27 -6.50 -0.73
C ALA A 67 -0.11 -7.88 -1.38
N ALA A 68 -1.23 -8.51 -1.79
CA ALA A 68 -1.20 -9.75 -2.56
C ALA A 68 -0.60 -9.52 -3.96
N GLN A 69 -0.93 -8.40 -4.58
CA GLN A 69 -0.36 -8.00 -5.87
C GLN A 69 1.14 -7.71 -5.76
N SER A 70 1.62 -7.11 -4.67
CA SER A 70 3.05 -6.91 -4.44
C SER A 70 3.80 -8.24 -4.41
N VAL A 71 3.28 -9.24 -3.68
CA VAL A 71 3.87 -10.60 -3.67
C VAL A 71 3.84 -11.21 -5.06
N ARG A 72 2.70 -11.11 -5.77
CA ARG A 72 2.56 -11.64 -7.14
C ARG A 72 3.55 -11.01 -8.13
N ILE A 73 3.80 -9.71 -8.04
CA ILE A 73 4.82 -9.05 -8.87
C ILE A 73 6.18 -9.73 -8.67
N TYR A 74 6.57 -9.98 -7.42
CA TYR A 74 7.87 -10.55 -7.11
C TYR A 74 7.99 -12.05 -7.40
N GLU A 75 6.91 -12.80 -7.30
CA GLU A 75 6.94 -14.25 -7.51
C GLU A 75 6.69 -14.66 -8.97
N VAL A 76 5.88 -13.89 -9.71
CA VAL A 76 5.38 -14.30 -11.03
C VAL A 76 5.84 -13.36 -12.14
N LEU A 77 5.69 -12.04 -11.96
CA LEU A 77 5.95 -11.10 -13.04
C LEU A 77 7.43 -10.75 -13.19
N GLU A 78 8.17 -10.69 -12.08
CA GLU A 78 9.60 -10.34 -12.07
C GLU A 78 10.49 -11.52 -11.63
N ASP A 79 9.89 -12.64 -11.16
CA ASP A 79 10.56 -13.88 -10.72
C ASP A 79 11.76 -13.61 -9.79
N LEU A 80 11.55 -12.79 -8.75
CA LEU A 80 12.56 -12.48 -7.76
C LEU A 80 12.59 -13.57 -6.68
N ASN A 81 13.77 -14.07 -6.37
CA ASN A 81 13.97 -15.08 -5.33
C ASN A 81 13.97 -14.44 -3.93
N LEU A 82 12.81 -13.93 -3.48
CA LEU A 82 12.64 -13.42 -2.12
C LEU A 82 12.51 -14.55 -1.11
N SER A 83 13.05 -14.34 0.11
CA SER A 83 12.82 -15.30 1.20
C SER A 83 11.34 -15.32 1.60
N TRP A 84 10.92 -16.41 2.23
CA TRP A 84 9.55 -16.56 2.71
C TRP A 84 9.15 -15.45 3.69
N GLU A 85 10.08 -15.07 4.59
CA GLU A 85 9.86 -14.04 5.60
C GLU A 85 9.59 -12.66 4.98
N VAL A 86 10.31 -12.33 3.91
CA VAL A 86 10.10 -11.08 3.17
C VAL A 86 8.76 -11.10 2.45
N ARG A 87 8.41 -12.19 1.81
CA ARG A 87 7.10 -12.35 1.13
C ARG A 87 5.94 -12.29 2.11
N ASP A 88 6.06 -12.99 3.26
CA ASP A 88 5.05 -12.93 4.33
C ASP A 88 4.90 -11.52 4.89
N GLY A 89 6.01 -10.82 5.13
CA GLY A 89 6.00 -9.43 5.56
C GLY A 89 5.34 -8.48 4.55
N ILE A 90 5.62 -8.64 3.25
CA ILE A 90 4.97 -7.88 2.18
C ILE A 90 3.47 -8.18 2.16
N ARG A 91 3.09 -9.47 2.17
CA ARG A 91 1.68 -9.90 2.18
C ARG A 91 0.89 -9.30 3.32
N ALA A 92 1.47 -9.30 4.52
CA ALA A 92 0.76 -9.01 5.77
C ALA A 92 1.13 -7.65 6.41
N HIS A 93 1.78 -6.73 5.65
CA HIS A 93 2.04 -5.38 6.16
C HIS A 93 0.73 -4.63 6.42
N SER A 94 -0.27 -4.79 5.58
CA SER A 94 -1.58 -4.16 5.76
C SER A 94 -2.32 -4.74 6.97
N TRP A 95 -2.91 -3.86 7.77
CA TRP A 95 -3.69 -4.24 8.95
C TRP A 95 -5.03 -4.91 8.63
N LYS A 96 -5.44 -4.92 7.36
CA LYS A 96 -6.62 -5.64 6.87
C LYS A 96 -6.36 -7.14 6.68
N ILE A 97 -5.09 -7.54 6.62
CA ILE A 97 -4.70 -8.93 6.35
C ILE A 97 -4.57 -9.73 7.64
N ASP A 98 -5.23 -10.88 7.66
CA ASP A 98 -5.17 -11.88 8.72
C ASP A 98 -4.75 -13.24 8.10
N PRO A 99 -3.82 -13.99 8.70
CA PRO A 99 -3.07 -13.67 9.91
C PRO A 99 -2.04 -12.53 9.71
N PRO A 100 -1.64 -11.86 10.81
CA PRO A 100 -0.56 -10.87 10.77
C PRO A 100 0.77 -11.53 10.37
N PRO A 101 1.81 -10.75 10.03
CA PRO A 101 3.10 -11.32 9.65
C PRO A 101 3.76 -12.07 10.81
N THR A 102 4.61 -13.03 10.48
CA THR A 102 5.22 -13.92 11.48
C THR A 102 6.52 -13.39 12.09
N THR A 103 7.20 -12.44 11.43
CA THR A 103 8.49 -11.93 11.88
C THR A 103 8.37 -10.57 12.57
N GLN A 104 9.25 -10.32 13.54
CA GLN A 104 9.27 -9.05 14.27
C GLN A 104 9.64 -7.87 13.36
N GLU A 105 10.51 -8.10 12.37
CA GLU A 105 10.87 -7.11 11.34
C GLU A 105 9.65 -6.69 10.51
N ALA A 106 8.79 -7.64 10.17
CA ALA A 106 7.57 -7.35 9.44
C ALA A 106 6.55 -6.59 10.29
N HIS A 107 6.46 -6.88 11.59
CA HIS A 107 5.68 -6.08 12.54
C HIS A 107 6.21 -4.65 12.64
N CYS A 108 7.54 -4.44 12.64
CA CYS A 108 8.11 -3.08 12.60
C CYS A 108 7.63 -2.33 11.35
N VAL A 109 7.67 -2.95 10.17
CA VAL A 109 7.20 -2.30 8.92
C VAL A 109 5.70 -2.01 8.99
N ARG A 110 4.91 -2.96 9.50
CA ARG A 110 3.46 -2.80 9.65
C ARG A 110 3.07 -1.61 10.53
N TYR A 111 3.79 -1.37 11.64
CA TYR A 111 3.60 -0.17 12.47
C TYR A 111 4.13 1.08 11.78
N ALA A 112 5.33 1.02 11.20
CA ALA A 112 5.96 2.16 10.54
C ALA A 112 5.10 2.70 9.40
N ASP A 113 4.56 1.83 8.55
CA ASP A 113 3.64 2.18 7.48
C ASP A 113 2.41 2.93 8.03
N ARG A 114 1.72 2.35 9.03
CA ARG A 114 0.54 2.99 9.62
C ARG A 114 0.83 4.34 10.27
N ILE A 115 1.92 4.45 11.03
CA ILE A 115 2.35 5.68 11.67
C ILE A 115 2.65 6.75 10.60
N ALA A 116 3.37 6.35 9.54
CA ALA A 116 3.78 7.26 8.48
C ALA A 116 2.57 7.82 7.72
N TYR A 117 1.67 6.97 7.21
CA TYR A 117 0.56 7.47 6.40
C TYR A 117 -0.39 8.32 7.23
N LEU A 118 -0.76 7.91 8.46
CA LEU A 118 -1.66 8.70 9.31
C LEU A 118 -1.10 10.08 9.63
N THR A 119 0.20 10.16 9.93
CA THR A 119 0.81 11.45 10.28
C THR A 119 0.98 12.34 9.04
N HIS A 120 1.42 11.78 7.92
CA HIS A 120 1.60 12.56 6.69
C HIS A 120 0.27 13.04 6.14
N ASP A 121 -0.75 12.19 6.11
CA ASP A 121 -2.07 12.57 5.64
C ASP A 121 -2.74 13.62 6.56
N ALA A 122 -2.53 13.53 7.89
CA ALA A 122 -2.96 14.56 8.82
C ALA A 122 -2.31 15.92 8.51
N LEU A 123 -0.99 15.94 8.27
CA LEU A 123 -0.26 17.14 7.88
C LEU A 123 -0.71 17.69 6.52
N ASP A 124 -0.98 16.82 5.57
CA ASP A 124 -1.44 17.22 4.24
C ASP A 124 -2.87 17.76 4.27
N ALA A 125 -3.75 17.19 5.12
CA ALA A 125 -5.08 17.72 5.37
C ALA A 125 -5.05 19.13 5.99
N LEU A 126 -4.12 19.39 6.92
CA LEU A 126 -3.88 20.74 7.48
C LEU A 126 -3.40 21.71 6.40
N ARG A 127 -2.38 21.33 5.62
CA ARG A 127 -1.83 22.18 4.55
C ARG A 127 -2.85 22.51 3.48
N ALA A 128 -3.73 21.56 3.17
CA ALA A 128 -4.82 21.74 2.21
C ALA A 128 -6.01 22.53 2.79
N GLY A 129 -6.00 22.86 4.10
CA GLY A 129 -7.13 23.54 4.75
C GLY A 129 -8.39 22.68 4.86
N ILE A 130 -8.24 21.35 4.77
CA ILE A 130 -9.34 20.38 4.94
C ILE A 130 -9.68 20.25 6.43
N LEU A 131 -8.66 20.29 7.28
CA LEU A 131 -8.77 20.24 8.74
C LEU A 131 -8.03 21.42 9.38
N THR A 132 -8.39 21.72 10.62
CA THR A 132 -7.68 22.63 11.52
C THR A 132 -7.10 21.88 12.72
N ASP A 133 -6.10 22.45 13.40
CA ASP A 133 -5.41 21.81 14.53
C ASP A 133 -6.34 21.37 15.67
N ASP A 134 -7.43 22.12 15.92
CA ASP A 134 -8.39 21.88 16.99
C ASP A 134 -9.44 20.80 16.67
N GLU A 135 -9.50 20.35 15.41
CA GLU A 135 -10.43 19.28 15.00
C GLU A 135 -9.90 17.87 15.31
N PHE A 136 -8.58 17.70 15.45
CA PHE A 136 -7.99 16.38 15.69
C PHE A 136 -8.41 15.76 17.03
N PRO A 137 -8.40 14.41 17.13
CA PRO A 137 -8.71 13.72 18.38
C PRO A 137 -7.90 14.23 19.56
N ARG A 138 -8.58 14.56 20.64
CA ARG A 138 -7.95 15.14 21.85
C ARG A 138 -6.93 14.20 22.48
N ALA A 139 -7.12 12.89 22.38
CA ALA A 139 -6.18 11.90 22.88
C ALA A 139 -4.80 12.09 22.24
N MET A 140 -4.76 12.20 20.91
CA MET A 140 -3.51 12.43 20.15
C MET A 140 -2.87 13.79 20.47
N THR A 141 -3.67 14.88 20.43
CA THR A 141 -3.15 16.23 20.64
C THR A 141 -2.71 16.47 22.10
N ALA A 142 -3.39 15.88 23.09
CA ALA A 142 -2.99 15.97 24.49
C ALA A 142 -1.70 15.16 24.77
N ARG A 143 -1.52 14.04 24.09
CA ARG A 143 -0.34 13.19 24.29
C ARG A 143 0.89 13.67 23.54
N PHE A 144 0.74 14.09 22.29
CA PHE A 144 1.86 14.38 21.39
C PHE A 144 1.93 15.82 20.86
N GLY A 145 1.00 16.69 21.28
CA GLY A 145 0.90 18.06 20.77
C GLY A 145 0.27 18.15 19.38
N ALA A 146 0.61 19.20 18.65
CA ALA A 146 0.13 19.40 17.28
C ALA A 146 0.66 18.31 16.31
N PRO A 147 -0.09 17.99 15.24
CA PRO A 147 0.34 17.04 14.21
C PRO A 147 1.74 17.35 13.65
N GLY A 148 2.60 16.36 13.58
CA GLY A 148 3.97 16.55 13.07
C GLY A 148 4.93 15.46 13.50
N SER A 149 6.23 15.80 13.53
CA SER A 149 7.29 14.86 13.89
C SER A 149 7.16 14.32 15.32
N SER A 150 6.53 15.07 16.23
CA SER A 150 6.23 14.61 17.59
C SER A 150 5.28 13.41 17.61
N TRP A 151 4.31 13.35 16.69
CA TRP A 151 3.41 12.21 16.55
C TRP A 151 4.17 10.97 16.08
N ILE A 152 5.03 11.13 15.07
CA ILE A 152 5.87 10.02 14.57
C ILE A 152 6.76 9.51 15.69
N GLY A 153 7.51 10.40 16.34
CA GLY A 153 8.44 10.05 17.43
C GLY A 153 7.72 9.36 18.59
N GLY A 154 6.63 9.96 19.08
CA GLY A 154 5.88 9.40 20.21
C GLY A 154 5.23 8.05 19.94
N MET A 155 4.70 7.82 18.73
CA MET A 155 4.17 6.51 18.34
C MET A 155 5.28 5.47 18.17
N ILE A 156 6.45 5.85 17.64
CA ILE A 156 7.62 4.96 17.55
C ILE A 156 8.11 4.58 18.95
N ASP A 157 8.22 5.57 19.86
CA ASP A 157 8.62 5.31 21.25
C ASP A 157 7.66 4.34 21.94
N ALA A 158 6.35 4.49 21.70
CA ALA A 158 5.33 3.58 22.22
C ALA A 158 5.44 2.14 21.68
N VAL A 159 5.92 1.96 20.44
CA VAL A 159 6.25 0.62 19.89
C VAL A 159 7.49 0.07 20.56
N ILE A 160 8.52 0.88 20.75
CA ILE A 160 9.76 0.47 21.43
C ILE A 160 9.48 0.07 22.88
N GLU A 161 8.73 0.90 23.63
CA GLU A 161 8.36 0.63 25.01
C GLU A 161 7.53 -0.65 25.11
N GLY A 162 6.51 -0.83 24.26
CA GLY A 162 5.71 -2.05 24.21
C GLY A 162 6.54 -3.28 23.90
N ALA A 163 7.53 -3.17 23.01
CA ALA A 163 8.44 -4.26 22.71
C ALA A 163 9.37 -4.61 23.87
N LEU A 164 9.86 -3.61 24.62
CA LEU A 164 10.69 -3.82 25.81
C LEU A 164 9.89 -4.47 26.95
N GLU A 165 8.61 -4.13 27.09
CA GLU A 165 7.73 -4.68 28.12
C GLU A 165 7.33 -6.14 27.85
N THR A 166 7.11 -6.49 26.57
CA THR A 166 6.50 -7.78 26.20
C THR A 166 7.45 -8.76 25.54
N GLY A 167 8.57 -8.27 24.98
CA GLY A 167 9.47 -9.07 24.15
C GLY A 167 9.00 -9.23 22.69
N GLU A 168 7.89 -8.61 22.30
CA GLU A 168 7.32 -8.66 20.96
C GLU A 168 7.09 -7.24 20.41
N VAL A 169 7.27 -7.04 19.11
CA VAL A 169 7.00 -5.74 18.48
C VAL A 169 5.50 -5.44 18.52
N ARG A 170 5.13 -4.58 19.44
CA ARG A 170 3.76 -4.09 19.63
C ARG A 170 3.77 -2.69 20.21
N MET A 171 2.78 -1.90 19.85
CA MET A 171 2.55 -0.59 20.47
C MET A 171 1.86 -0.76 21.84
N ARG A 172 2.17 0.11 22.78
CA ARG A 172 1.44 0.18 24.06
C ARG A 172 -0.06 0.40 23.81
N ASP A 173 -0.90 -0.30 24.55
CA ASP A 173 -2.34 -0.40 24.27
C ASP A 173 -3.05 0.96 24.27
N GLU A 174 -2.67 1.88 25.17
CA GLU A 174 -3.25 3.22 25.23
C GLU A 174 -2.89 4.07 24.00
N VAL A 175 -1.68 3.93 23.45
CA VAL A 175 -1.26 4.67 22.25
C VAL A 175 -1.86 4.03 21.00
N LEU A 176 -1.99 2.71 20.99
CA LEU A 176 -2.67 1.98 19.92
C LEU A 176 -4.15 2.39 19.81
N ALA A 177 -4.81 2.61 20.96
CA ALA A 177 -6.18 3.11 21.00
C ALA A 177 -6.28 4.53 20.42
N ASP A 178 -5.38 5.45 20.84
CA ASP A 178 -5.31 6.82 20.32
C ASP A 178 -5.03 6.84 18.81
N MET A 179 -4.10 6.02 18.33
CA MET A 179 -3.80 5.88 16.90
C MET A 179 -5.00 5.32 16.11
N THR A 180 -5.77 4.44 16.72
CA THR A 180 -6.98 3.87 16.10
C THR A 180 -8.07 4.93 16.01
N GLU A 181 -8.28 5.74 17.04
CA GLU A 181 -9.19 6.88 17.01
C GLU A 181 -8.80 7.89 15.94
N LEU A 182 -7.52 8.22 15.84
CA LEU A 182 -7.00 9.08 14.76
C LEU A 182 -7.30 8.49 13.38
N ARG A 183 -7.08 7.19 13.19
CA ARG A 183 -7.38 6.54 11.92
C ARG A 183 -8.85 6.67 11.56
N ASP A 184 -9.75 6.37 12.49
CA ASP A 184 -11.19 6.40 12.24
C ASP A 184 -11.65 7.83 11.95
N PHE A 185 -11.11 8.81 12.66
CA PHE A 185 -11.31 10.24 12.38
C PHE A 185 -10.87 10.63 10.98
N MET A 186 -9.66 10.22 10.55
CA MET A 186 -9.13 10.49 9.20
C MET A 186 -9.99 9.84 8.12
N PHE A 187 -10.49 8.61 8.39
CA PHE A 187 -11.40 7.95 7.45
C PHE A 187 -12.69 8.77 7.26
N GLU A 188 -13.32 9.21 8.35
CA GLU A 188 -14.57 9.95 8.30
C GLU A 188 -14.42 11.34 7.69
N ARG A 189 -13.40 12.10 8.15
CA ARG A 189 -13.27 13.52 7.86
C ARG A 189 -12.47 13.83 6.59
N VAL A 190 -11.58 12.94 6.17
CA VAL A 190 -10.68 13.17 5.03
C VAL A 190 -10.97 12.19 3.89
N TYR A 191 -10.82 10.87 4.12
CA TYR A 191 -10.87 9.91 3.01
C TYR A 191 -12.29 9.69 2.47
N LEU A 192 -13.31 9.69 3.33
CA LEU A 192 -14.72 9.53 2.94
C LEU A 192 -15.48 10.87 2.84
N ALA A 193 -14.77 12.00 2.91
CA ALA A 193 -15.39 13.32 2.83
C ALA A 193 -16.16 13.49 1.52
N PRO A 194 -17.30 14.23 1.54
CA PRO A 194 -18.12 14.45 0.33
C PRO A 194 -17.35 15.02 -0.86
N ALA A 195 -16.31 15.84 -0.61
CA ALA A 195 -15.46 16.41 -1.64
C ALA A 195 -14.67 15.35 -2.44
N GLN A 196 -14.35 14.20 -1.82
CA GLN A 196 -13.61 13.12 -2.45
C GLN A 196 -14.48 12.20 -3.32
N ARG A 197 -15.82 12.25 -3.14
CA ARG A 197 -16.73 11.30 -3.82
C ARG A 197 -16.68 11.37 -5.35
N ARG A 198 -16.59 12.57 -5.92
CA ARG A 198 -16.54 12.74 -7.39
C ARG A 198 -15.22 12.23 -7.99
N PRO A 199 -14.04 12.66 -7.48
CA PRO A 199 -12.76 12.13 -7.92
C PRO A 199 -12.67 10.59 -7.77
N GLN A 200 -13.11 10.05 -6.63
CA GLN A 200 -13.11 8.61 -6.39
C GLN A 200 -14.03 7.86 -7.36
N ALA A 201 -15.25 8.33 -7.58
CA ALA A 201 -16.18 7.71 -8.52
C ALA A 201 -15.63 7.70 -9.95
N ALA A 202 -15.00 8.78 -10.39
CA ALA A 202 -14.37 8.85 -11.70
C ALA A 202 -13.16 7.91 -11.81
N ALA A 203 -12.31 7.83 -10.78
CA ALA A 203 -11.19 6.88 -10.74
C ALA A 203 -11.68 5.43 -10.80
N ILE A 204 -12.75 5.10 -10.06
CA ILE A 204 -13.39 3.77 -10.12
C ILE A 204 -13.90 3.46 -11.53
N ASP A 205 -14.58 4.42 -12.17
CA ASP A 205 -15.11 4.22 -13.53
C ASP A 205 -13.97 4.00 -14.53
N ILE A 206 -12.91 4.79 -14.47
CA ILE A 206 -11.73 4.64 -15.33
C ILE A 206 -11.13 3.23 -15.20
N ILE A 207 -10.87 2.77 -13.98
CA ILE A 207 -10.26 1.45 -13.74
C ILE A 207 -11.18 0.34 -14.24
N ARG A 208 -12.49 0.42 -13.98
CA ARG A 208 -13.46 -0.61 -14.43
C ARG A 208 -13.57 -0.65 -15.95
N ARG A 209 -13.64 0.50 -16.62
CA ARG A 209 -13.65 0.55 -18.08
C ARG A 209 -12.38 -0.01 -18.70
N LEU A 210 -11.20 0.26 -18.11
CA LEU A 210 -9.94 -0.36 -18.52
C LEU A 210 -9.98 -1.87 -18.32
N MET A 211 -10.49 -2.34 -17.17
CA MET A 211 -10.63 -3.77 -16.89
C MET A 211 -11.53 -4.45 -17.91
N ASP A 212 -12.74 -3.91 -18.12
CA ASP A 212 -13.72 -4.48 -19.06
C ASP A 212 -13.17 -4.50 -20.48
N HIS A 213 -12.47 -3.43 -20.92
CA HIS A 213 -11.80 -3.38 -22.21
C HIS A 213 -10.77 -4.50 -22.37
N HIS A 214 -9.86 -4.65 -21.41
CA HIS A 214 -8.79 -5.65 -21.51
C HIS A 214 -9.29 -7.10 -21.33
N LEU A 215 -10.44 -7.32 -20.73
CA LEU A 215 -11.10 -8.63 -20.70
C LEU A 215 -11.64 -9.02 -22.08
N VAL A 216 -12.13 -8.06 -22.86
CA VAL A 216 -12.64 -8.25 -24.24
C VAL A 216 -11.52 -8.23 -25.27
N HIS A 217 -10.50 -7.41 -25.06
CA HIS A 217 -9.37 -7.17 -25.95
C HIS A 217 -8.04 -7.54 -25.27
N PRO A 218 -7.79 -8.83 -24.96
CA PRO A 218 -6.56 -9.26 -24.29
C PRO A 218 -5.31 -8.99 -25.14
N GLU A 219 -5.45 -8.85 -26.46
CA GLU A 219 -4.35 -8.49 -27.38
C GLU A 219 -3.73 -7.12 -27.08
N ASP A 220 -4.46 -6.21 -26.44
CA ASP A 220 -4.00 -4.90 -26.05
C ASP A 220 -3.14 -4.91 -24.77
N ILE A 221 -3.11 -6.04 -24.05
CA ILE A 221 -2.24 -6.24 -22.90
C ILE A 221 -0.84 -6.61 -23.40
N PRO A 222 0.25 -5.98 -22.93
CA PRO A 222 1.60 -6.37 -23.30
C PRO A 222 1.91 -7.85 -23.02
N ALA A 223 2.69 -8.49 -23.89
CA ALA A 223 3.04 -9.92 -23.78
C ALA A 223 3.64 -10.27 -22.40
N SER A 224 4.45 -9.37 -21.81
CA SER A 224 5.04 -9.56 -20.49
C SER A 224 4.03 -9.79 -19.35
N TYR A 225 2.77 -9.39 -19.53
CA TYR A 225 1.69 -9.65 -18.58
C TYR A 225 0.81 -10.84 -19.00
N ARG A 226 0.90 -11.30 -20.27
CA ARG A 226 0.08 -12.38 -20.81
C ARG A 226 0.80 -13.73 -20.83
N ASP A 227 2.14 -13.74 -20.87
CA ASP A 227 2.97 -14.93 -21.03
C ASP A 227 3.16 -15.65 -19.68
N ASN A 228 2.03 -15.90 -18.98
CA ASN A 228 1.97 -16.67 -17.74
C ASN A 228 0.66 -17.48 -17.68
N ASP A 229 0.59 -18.45 -16.79
CA ASP A 229 -0.54 -19.38 -16.66
C ASP A 229 -1.75 -18.78 -15.90
N ALA A 230 -1.79 -17.46 -15.67
CA ALA A 230 -2.88 -16.83 -14.95
C ALA A 230 -4.13 -16.66 -15.83
N ASP A 231 -5.29 -16.63 -15.19
CA ASP A 231 -6.55 -16.28 -15.83
C ASP A 231 -6.51 -14.87 -16.42
N ARG A 232 -7.33 -14.63 -17.46
CA ARG A 232 -7.42 -13.33 -18.14
C ARG A 232 -7.75 -12.17 -17.18
N VAL A 233 -8.56 -12.43 -16.17
CA VAL A 233 -8.90 -11.41 -15.15
C VAL A 233 -7.65 -11.00 -14.39
N VAL A 234 -6.81 -11.96 -14.01
CA VAL A 234 -5.56 -11.71 -13.30
C VAL A 234 -4.57 -10.98 -14.20
N GLN A 235 -4.42 -11.41 -15.47
CA GLN A 235 -3.52 -10.76 -16.43
C GLN A 235 -3.91 -9.29 -16.70
N ALA A 236 -5.20 -9.00 -16.84
CA ALA A 236 -5.71 -7.64 -17.00
C ALA A 236 -5.45 -6.79 -15.74
N ALA A 237 -5.70 -7.35 -14.56
CA ALA A 237 -5.42 -6.67 -13.29
C ALA A 237 -3.92 -6.42 -13.07
N ASP A 238 -3.05 -7.38 -13.42
CA ASP A 238 -1.60 -7.23 -13.38
C ASP A 238 -1.14 -6.02 -14.23
N TYR A 239 -1.66 -5.93 -15.45
CA TYR A 239 -1.34 -4.83 -16.36
C TYR A 239 -1.82 -3.48 -15.82
N ILE A 240 -3.07 -3.41 -15.37
CA ILE A 240 -3.65 -2.17 -14.83
C ILE A 240 -2.94 -1.77 -13.53
N ALA A 241 -2.69 -2.70 -12.61
CA ALA A 241 -1.94 -2.43 -11.39
C ALA A 241 -0.51 -1.95 -11.65
N GLY A 242 0.09 -2.34 -12.78
CA GLY A 242 1.39 -1.84 -13.22
C GLY A 242 1.39 -0.41 -13.78
N MET A 243 0.24 0.21 -13.99
CA MET A 243 0.13 1.57 -14.52
C MET A 243 0.40 2.60 -13.41
N THR A 244 0.90 3.77 -13.80
CA THR A 244 0.81 4.99 -12.97
C THR A 244 -0.56 5.63 -13.17
N ASP A 245 -1.00 6.50 -12.25
CA ASP A 245 -2.24 7.27 -12.39
C ASP A 245 -2.33 7.96 -13.73
N ARG A 246 -1.25 8.66 -14.10
CA ARG A 246 -1.15 9.37 -15.39
C ARG A 246 -1.27 8.42 -16.58
N PHE A 247 -0.67 7.25 -16.54
CA PHE A 247 -0.72 6.29 -17.64
C PHE A 247 -2.12 5.67 -17.76
N ALA A 248 -2.80 5.43 -16.64
CA ALA A 248 -4.18 4.97 -16.64
C ALA A 248 -5.13 6.00 -17.28
N LEU A 249 -5.00 7.29 -16.91
CA LEU A 249 -5.76 8.39 -17.51
C LEU A 249 -5.51 8.50 -19.03
N GLN A 250 -4.26 8.50 -19.45
CA GLN A 250 -3.90 8.58 -20.89
C GLN A 250 -4.39 7.35 -21.67
N THR A 251 -4.34 6.17 -21.06
CA THR A 251 -4.84 4.94 -21.69
C THR A 251 -6.35 5.00 -21.85
N HIS A 252 -7.05 5.46 -20.82
CA HIS A 252 -8.50 5.64 -20.85
C HIS A 252 -8.89 6.64 -21.95
N GLU A 253 -8.27 7.82 -21.99
CA GLU A 253 -8.54 8.84 -23.03
C GLU A 253 -8.28 8.30 -24.44
N ARG A 254 -7.20 7.54 -24.63
CA ARG A 254 -6.86 6.93 -25.94
C ARG A 254 -7.91 5.91 -26.39
N LEU A 255 -8.47 5.11 -25.47
CA LEU A 255 -9.41 4.04 -25.78
C LEU A 255 -10.85 4.53 -25.93
N PHE A 256 -11.25 5.53 -25.15
CA PHE A 256 -12.65 5.94 -25.02
C PHE A 256 -12.90 7.40 -25.46
N GLY A 257 -11.86 8.16 -25.78
CA GLY A 257 -11.95 9.57 -26.10
C GLY A 257 -11.96 10.46 -24.84
N ASP A 258 -11.96 11.77 -25.06
CA ASP A 258 -12.09 12.76 -23.98
C ASP A 258 -13.57 12.86 -23.56
N ASP A 259 -13.93 12.18 -22.51
CA ASP A 259 -15.24 12.25 -21.87
C ASP A 259 -15.29 13.22 -20.68
N GLY A 260 -14.28 14.10 -20.57
CA GLY A 260 -14.15 15.08 -19.50
C GLY A 260 -13.58 14.52 -18.19
N MET A 261 -13.23 13.24 -18.15
CA MET A 261 -12.64 12.62 -16.95
C MET A 261 -11.12 12.90 -16.85
N GLY A 262 -10.46 13.26 -17.97
CA GLY A 262 -9.03 13.66 -17.99
C GLY A 262 -8.73 14.95 -17.24
N GLY A 263 -9.75 15.73 -16.87
CA GLY A 263 -9.64 16.95 -16.05
C GLY A 263 -9.57 16.71 -14.54
N LEU A 264 -9.48 15.47 -14.10
CA LEU A 264 -9.21 15.13 -12.69
C LEU A 264 -7.80 15.64 -12.34
N THR A 265 -7.75 16.81 -11.69
CA THR A 265 -6.55 17.23 -10.96
C THR A 265 -6.42 16.32 -9.76
N ILE A 266 -5.55 15.32 -9.87
CA ILE A 266 -5.23 14.37 -8.81
C ILE A 266 -4.09 14.93 -7.96
#